data_b2ce9f434b974d36be5e1e6c0c5b985a
#
_entry.id   b2ce9f434b974d36be5e1e6c0c5b985a
#
_cell.length_a   1.000
_cell.length_b   1.000
_cell.length_c   1.000
_cell.angle_alpha   90.00
_cell.angle_beta   90.00
_cell.angle_gamma   90.00
#
_symmetry.space_group_name_H-M   'P 1'
#
loop_
_entity.id
_entity.type
_entity.pdbx_description
1 polymer ?
#
loop_
_entity_poly.entity_id
_entity_poly.type
_entity_poly.pdbx_seq_one_letter_code
_entity_poly.pdbx_strand_id
1 'polypeptide(L)'
;NTALFWFPTGKKAPFAISIAGGGYNGVCSLMEGFPVAAKLNEMGINAFVLDYRAGTDDAADKSEEDLHRAIQFIFENKERFQLEDSYAVVGFSAGGHLTAEFGTDNRGYKTADLPKPEILGLGYACVNLEFTEEEKKQQLSEDMFGKNREKEYYIAKRNEFTVLDHISSNYPPAFIWHTMEDELIPYEDNAVAMKEILDCVGVRNQLKCVK
;
A
#
# COMPACT_ATOMS: atom_id res chain seq x y z
N ASN A 1 -8.43 -1.94 16.26
CA ASN A 1 -7.13 -1.92 16.93
C ASN A 1 -6.03 -2.01 15.87
N THR A 2 -4.97 -1.23 16.03
CA THR A 2 -3.78 -1.25 15.18
C THR A 2 -2.67 -2.01 15.90
N ALA A 3 -1.89 -2.81 15.19
CA ALA A 3 -0.73 -3.51 15.74
C ALA A 3 0.45 -3.47 14.75
N LEU A 4 1.66 -3.38 15.29
CA LEU A 4 2.89 -3.45 14.52
C LEU A 4 3.74 -4.63 15.06
N PHE A 5 3.98 -5.62 14.20
CA PHE A 5 4.77 -6.81 14.53
C PHE A 5 6.17 -6.67 13.94
N TRP A 6 7.19 -6.97 14.70
CA TRP A 6 8.58 -6.85 14.30
C TRP A 6 9.27 -8.20 14.16
N PHE A 7 9.98 -8.37 13.06
CA PHE A 7 10.79 -9.53 12.71
C PHE A 7 12.27 -9.11 12.62
N PRO A 8 13.04 -9.21 13.72
CA PRO A 8 14.43 -8.76 13.77
C PRO A 8 15.39 -9.69 13.03
N THR A 9 16.38 -9.12 12.36
CA THR A 9 17.53 -9.87 11.82
C THR A 9 18.61 -10.15 12.88
N GLY A 10 18.53 -9.49 14.03
CA GLY A 10 19.55 -9.53 15.08
C GLY A 10 20.80 -8.70 14.78
N LYS A 11 20.78 -7.88 13.74
CA LYS A 11 21.87 -6.96 13.36
C LYS A 11 21.32 -5.69 12.74
N LYS A 12 22.14 -4.64 12.63
CA LYS A 12 21.77 -3.42 11.91
C LYS A 12 21.61 -3.73 10.41
N ALA A 13 20.44 -3.42 9.87
CA ALA A 13 20.09 -3.70 8.48
C ALA A 13 18.96 -2.76 7.99
N PRO A 14 18.76 -2.63 6.67
CA PRO A 14 17.58 -1.95 6.13
C PRO A 14 16.30 -2.63 6.61
N PHE A 15 15.16 -1.95 6.45
CA PHE A 15 13.89 -2.52 6.87
C PHE A 15 12.81 -2.45 5.79
N ALA A 16 11.79 -3.27 5.94
CA ALA A 16 10.61 -3.23 5.11
C ALA A 16 9.35 -3.39 5.96
N ILE A 17 8.26 -2.77 5.52
CA ILE A 17 6.94 -2.90 6.13
C ILE A 17 6.05 -3.65 5.16
N SER A 18 5.46 -4.76 5.63
CA SER A 18 4.48 -5.54 4.88
C SER A 18 3.06 -5.15 5.27
N ILE A 19 2.25 -4.83 4.25
CA ILE A 19 0.88 -4.36 4.36
C ILE A 19 -0.04 -5.37 3.66
N ALA A 20 -0.76 -6.17 4.43
CA ALA A 20 -1.65 -7.17 3.87
C ALA A 20 -2.93 -6.55 3.28
N GLY A 21 -3.55 -7.23 2.34
CA GLY A 21 -4.86 -6.88 1.81
C GLY A 21 -6.01 -7.27 2.74
N GLY A 22 -7.23 -7.22 2.22
CA GLY A 22 -8.47 -7.56 2.93
C GLY A 22 -9.62 -6.60 2.62
N GLY A 23 -9.54 -5.87 1.48
CA GLY A 23 -10.62 -5.02 0.95
C GLY A 23 -11.04 -3.88 1.86
N TYR A 24 -10.17 -3.41 2.76
CA TYR A 24 -10.48 -2.45 3.83
C TYR A 24 -11.55 -2.91 4.83
N ASN A 25 -12.08 -4.12 4.66
CA ASN A 25 -13.05 -4.74 5.57
C ASN A 25 -12.38 -5.60 6.65
N GLY A 26 -11.15 -6.03 6.41
CA GLY A 26 -10.28 -6.75 7.33
C GLY A 26 -8.82 -6.64 6.91
N VAL A 27 -7.92 -7.35 7.62
CA VAL A 27 -6.48 -7.41 7.30
C VAL A 27 -6.04 -8.88 7.29
N CYS A 28 -5.55 -9.36 6.15
CA CYS A 28 -5.14 -10.76 5.94
C CYS A 28 -3.69 -11.03 6.34
N SER A 29 -3.23 -10.50 7.48
CA SER A 29 -1.83 -10.55 7.91
C SER A 29 -1.25 -11.95 8.01
N LEU A 30 -2.06 -12.97 8.33
CA LEU A 30 -1.61 -14.37 8.39
C LEU A 30 -1.21 -14.92 7.02
N MET A 31 -1.80 -14.42 5.94
CA MET A 31 -1.56 -14.92 4.58
C MET A 31 -0.60 -14.07 3.79
N GLU A 32 -0.66 -12.76 3.92
CA GLU A 32 0.08 -11.79 3.09
C GLU A 32 1.10 -10.96 3.89
N GLY A 33 0.91 -10.82 5.21
CA GLY A 33 1.81 -10.06 6.08
C GLY A 33 2.97 -10.89 6.62
N PHE A 34 2.68 -11.83 7.50
CA PHE A 34 3.70 -12.61 8.21
C PHE A 34 4.59 -13.47 7.31
N PRO A 35 4.08 -14.19 6.28
CA PRO A 35 4.95 -14.96 5.39
C PRO A 35 5.93 -14.08 4.60
N VAL A 36 5.46 -12.91 4.18
CA VAL A 36 6.29 -11.93 3.47
C VAL A 36 7.36 -11.35 4.40
N ALA A 37 6.99 -10.95 5.61
CA ALA A 37 7.93 -10.46 6.62
C ALA A 37 8.98 -11.51 7.00
N ALA A 38 8.57 -12.77 7.16
CA ALA A 38 9.49 -13.87 7.42
C ALA A 38 10.49 -14.05 6.25
N LYS A 39 10.00 -13.96 5.00
CA LYS A 39 10.87 -14.07 3.82
C LYS A 39 11.85 -12.90 3.70
N LEU A 40 11.42 -11.69 3.94
CA LEU A 40 12.28 -10.52 3.99
C LEU A 40 13.35 -10.66 5.08
N ASN A 41 12.96 -11.18 6.25
CA ASN A 41 13.88 -11.42 7.36
C ASN A 41 14.93 -12.47 7.02
N GLU A 42 14.58 -13.58 6.35
CA GLU A 42 15.53 -14.56 5.81
C GLU A 42 16.53 -13.94 4.84
N MET A 43 16.13 -12.90 4.11
CA MET A 43 16.98 -12.15 3.19
C MET A 43 17.88 -11.12 3.89
N GLY A 44 17.80 -11.01 5.22
CA GLY A 44 18.60 -10.09 6.02
C GLY A 44 18.03 -8.68 6.13
N ILE A 45 16.73 -8.50 5.88
CA ILE A 45 16.00 -7.25 6.01
C ILE A 45 15.17 -7.31 7.30
N ASN A 46 15.30 -6.32 8.18
CA ASN A 46 14.38 -6.19 9.31
C ASN A 46 12.96 -5.97 8.76
N ALA A 47 12.01 -6.76 9.20
CA ALA A 47 10.66 -6.65 8.64
C ALA A 47 9.64 -6.28 9.72
N PHE A 48 8.64 -5.51 9.30
CA PHE A 48 7.47 -5.18 10.11
C PHE A 48 6.21 -5.62 9.37
N VAL A 49 5.17 -5.98 10.12
CA VAL A 49 3.82 -6.20 9.59
C VAL A 49 2.90 -5.23 10.30
N LEU A 50 2.14 -4.46 9.53
CA LEU A 50 1.16 -3.54 10.06
C LEU A 50 -0.25 -4.13 9.93
N ASP A 51 -0.90 -4.36 11.07
CA ASP A 51 -2.34 -4.54 11.14
C ASP A 51 -2.97 -3.15 11.29
N TYR A 52 -3.45 -2.59 10.20
CA TYR A 52 -4.09 -1.28 10.15
C TYR A 52 -5.58 -1.35 10.46
N ARG A 53 -6.21 -0.22 10.74
CA ARG A 53 -7.67 -0.15 10.98
C ARG A 53 -8.44 -0.42 9.69
N ALA A 54 -9.22 -1.50 9.71
CA ALA A 54 -10.15 -1.92 8.67
C ALA A 54 -11.51 -2.28 9.29
N GLY A 55 -12.54 -2.49 8.48
CA GLY A 55 -13.88 -2.84 8.93
C GLY A 55 -14.57 -1.75 9.75
N THR A 56 -14.26 -0.49 9.47
CA THR A 56 -14.82 0.69 10.16
C THR A 56 -15.11 1.78 9.13
N ASP A 57 -16.00 2.71 9.48
CA ASP A 57 -16.19 3.91 8.66
C ASP A 57 -14.86 4.65 8.46
N ASP A 58 -14.67 5.20 7.26
CA ASP A 58 -13.45 5.91 6.87
C ASP A 58 -12.18 5.06 7.04
N ALA A 59 -12.27 3.75 6.71
CA ALA A 59 -11.17 2.79 6.86
C ALA A 59 -9.94 3.20 6.05
N ALA A 60 -10.12 3.79 4.85
CA ALA A 60 -9.02 4.24 4.01
C ALA A 60 -8.24 5.39 4.67
N ASP A 61 -8.91 6.43 5.17
CA ASP A 61 -8.26 7.53 5.89
C ASP A 61 -7.54 7.03 7.16
N LYS A 62 -8.19 6.13 7.91
CA LYS A 62 -7.62 5.57 9.15
C LYS A 62 -6.42 4.67 8.91
N SER A 63 -6.44 3.90 7.84
CA SER A 63 -5.31 3.02 7.48
C SER A 63 -4.09 3.83 7.05
N GLU A 64 -4.28 4.93 6.33
CA GLU A 64 -3.23 5.88 5.99
C GLU A 64 -2.59 6.49 7.25
N GLU A 65 -3.42 7.00 8.18
CA GLU A 65 -2.92 7.50 9.47
C GLU A 65 -2.10 6.44 10.22
N ASP A 66 -2.57 5.17 10.22
CA ASP A 66 -1.87 4.08 10.88
C ASP A 66 -0.52 3.78 10.22
N LEU A 67 -0.44 3.81 8.89
CA LEU A 67 0.81 3.62 8.15
C LEU A 67 1.80 4.76 8.43
N HIS A 68 1.34 6.01 8.36
CA HIS A 68 2.17 7.18 8.68
C HIS A 68 2.72 7.11 10.11
N ARG A 69 1.88 6.81 11.08
CA ARG A 69 2.28 6.66 12.50
C ARG A 69 3.22 5.48 12.72
N ALA A 70 2.99 4.36 12.04
CA ALA A 70 3.88 3.20 12.15
C ALA A 70 5.29 3.53 11.63
N ILE A 71 5.40 4.17 10.46
CA ILE A 71 6.68 4.56 9.89
C ILE A 71 7.38 5.60 10.78
N GLN A 72 6.66 6.62 11.24
CA GLN A 72 7.19 7.59 12.19
C GLN A 72 7.74 6.91 13.45
N PHE A 73 6.95 6.02 14.07
CA PHE A 73 7.36 5.26 15.25
C PHE A 73 8.61 4.41 15.00
N ILE A 74 8.70 3.77 13.83
CA ILE A 74 9.88 2.98 13.46
C ILE A 74 11.12 3.87 13.38
N PHE A 75 11.06 5.04 12.72
CA PHE A 75 12.18 5.97 12.61
C PHE A 75 12.57 6.58 13.97
N GLU A 76 11.62 6.94 14.82
CA GLU A 76 11.88 7.43 16.18
C GLU A 76 12.58 6.37 17.07
N ASN A 77 12.40 5.09 16.77
CA ASN A 77 12.97 3.98 17.52
C ASN A 77 14.04 3.19 16.73
N LYS A 78 14.61 3.75 15.65
CA LYS A 78 15.50 3.03 14.72
C LYS A 78 16.72 2.41 15.40
N GLU A 79 17.31 3.06 16.40
CA GLU A 79 18.46 2.54 17.14
C GLU A 79 18.05 1.30 17.98
N ARG A 80 16.88 1.33 18.62
CA ARG A 80 16.32 0.20 19.36
C ARG A 80 16.07 -1.01 18.47
N PHE A 81 15.57 -0.77 17.26
CA PHE A 81 15.28 -1.81 16.26
C PHE A 81 16.51 -2.20 15.43
N GLN A 82 17.65 -1.55 15.62
CA GLN A 82 18.87 -1.75 14.83
C GLN A 82 18.65 -1.57 13.33
N LEU A 83 18.06 -0.43 12.93
CA LEU A 83 17.71 -0.15 11.54
C LEU A 83 18.69 0.81 10.88
N GLU A 84 18.89 0.62 9.58
CA GLU A 84 19.42 1.61 8.66
C GLU A 84 18.32 2.60 8.26
N ASP A 85 18.69 3.70 7.57
CA ASP A 85 17.69 4.68 7.10
C ASP A 85 16.98 4.23 5.80
N SER A 86 17.53 3.22 5.12
CA SER A 86 16.96 2.64 3.90
C SER A 86 15.78 1.73 4.21
N TYR A 87 14.65 2.00 3.55
CA TYR A 87 13.45 1.19 3.76
C TYR A 87 12.58 1.00 2.52
N ALA A 88 11.75 -0.02 2.56
CA ALA A 88 10.73 -0.34 1.58
C ALA A 88 9.35 -0.47 2.23
N VAL A 89 8.29 -0.24 1.45
CA VAL A 89 6.92 -0.61 1.80
C VAL A 89 6.40 -1.60 0.77
N VAL A 90 5.84 -2.73 1.23
CA VAL A 90 5.36 -3.80 0.36
C VAL A 90 3.93 -4.12 0.73
N GLY A 91 3.02 -4.02 -0.21
CA GLY A 91 1.60 -4.27 0.06
C GLY A 91 0.90 -5.08 -1.03
N PHE A 92 -0.23 -5.67 -0.65
CA PHE A 92 -1.01 -6.59 -1.47
C PHE A 92 -2.48 -6.18 -1.50
N SER A 93 -3.14 -6.25 -2.69
CA SER A 93 -4.57 -5.95 -2.82
C SER A 93 -4.92 -4.55 -2.25
N ALA A 94 -5.80 -4.45 -1.26
CA ALA A 94 -6.09 -3.21 -0.53
C ALA A 94 -4.86 -2.65 0.21
N GLY A 95 -4.01 -3.52 0.78
CA GLY A 95 -2.71 -3.10 1.34
C GLY A 95 -1.74 -2.64 0.25
N GLY A 96 -1.87 -3.15 -0.96
CA GLY A 96 -1.19 -2.66 -2.16
C GLY A 96 -1.66 -1.26 -2.55
N HIS A 97 -2.97 -0.98 -2.45
CA HIS A 97 -3.52 0.36 -2.62
C HIS A 97 -2.92 1.33 -1.59
N LEU A 98 -2.98 1.00 -0.30
CA LEU A 98 -2.41 1.81 0.78
C LEU A 98 -0.89 2.05 0.59
N THR A 99 -0.16 1.03 0.12
CA THR A 99 1.27 1.15 -0.21
C THR A 99 1.49 2.07 -1.41
N ALA A 100 0.66 1.96 -2.43
CA ALA A 100 0.77 2.81 -3.62
C ALA A 100 0.38 4.26 -3.32
N GLU A 101 -0.68 4.48 -2.54
CA GLU A 101 -1.10 5.79 -2.05
C GLU A 101 0.02 6.48 -1.25
N PHE A 102 0.78 5.74 -0.45
CA PHE A 102 1.92 6.27 0.30
C PHE A 102 2.99 6.92 -0.60
N GLY A 103 3.05 6.58 -1.88
CA GLY A 103 3.94 7.20 -2.88
C GLY A 103 3.41 8.50 -3.48
N THR A 104 2.13 8.84 -3.34
CA THR A 104 1.49 9.97 -4.02
C THR A 104 1.84 11.32 -3.39
N ASP A 105 1.66 12.40 -4.17
CA ASP A 105 1.95 13.76 -3.65
C ASP A 105 0.83 14.30 -2.75
N ASN A 106 -0.40 13.80 -2.88
CA ASN A 106 -1.56 14.30 -2.13
C ASN A 106 -1.77 13.63 -0.77
N ARG A 107 -1.38 12.36 -0.62
CA ARG A 107 -1.64 11.56 0.59
C ARG A 107 -0.43 10.75 1.06
N GLY A 108 0.69 10.83 0.36
CA GLY A 108 1.85 9.97 0.59
C GLY A 108 2.81 10.47 1.68
N TYR A 109 4.00 9.87 1.69
CA TYR A 109 5.05 10.11 2.68
C TYR A 109 5.37 11.59 2.92
N LYS A 110 5.25 12.43 1.89
CA LYS A 110 5.53 13.88 1.99
C LYS A 110 4.54 14.61 2.88
N THR A 111 3.26 14.23 2.86
CA THR A 111 2.21 14.90 3.65
C THR A 111 2.40 14.68 5.14
N ALA A 112 3.09 13.61 5.52
CA ALA A 112 3.43 13.26 6.89
C ALA A 112 4.88 13.61 7.27
N ASP A 113 5.62 14.34 6.42
CA ASP A 113 7.04 14.68 6.61
C ASP A 113 7.92 13.45 6.88
N LEU A 114 7.66 12.35 6.17
CA LEU A 114 8.38 11.10 6.28
C LEU A 114 9.45 10.98 5.19
N PRO A 115 10.55 10.26 5.45
CA PRO A 115 11.55 9.96 4.42
C PRO A 115 10.95 9.22 3.23
N LYS A 116 11.44 9.49 2.02
CA LYS A 116 11.04 8.77 0.82
C LYS A 116 11.50 7.31 0.90
N PRO A 117 10.62 6.31 0.68
CA PRO A 117 11.04 4.91 0.59
C PRO A 117 11.92 4.67 -0.65
N GLU A 118 12.85 3.74 -0.54
CA GLU A 118 13.74 3.33 -1.65
C GLU A 118 12.96 2.64 -2.77
N ILE A 119 11.90 1.92 -2.40
CA ILE A 119 11.05 1.20 -3.32
C ILE A 119 9.68 0.89 -2.69
N LEU A 120 8.65 0.88 -3.52
CA LEU A 120 7.34 0.33 -3.21
C LEU A 120 7.17 -1.01 -3.92
N GLY A 121 6.79 -2.04 -3.18
CA GLY A 121 6.42 -3.35 -3.72
C GLY A 121 4.90 -3.48 -3.77
N LEU A 122 4.33 -3.68 -4.95
CA LEU A 122 2.90 -3.63 -5.19
C LEU A 122 2.42 -4.98 -5.76
N GLY A 123 1.86 -5.82 -4.90
CA GLY A 123 1.26 -7.10 -5.28
C GLY A 123 -0.22 -6.93 -5.61
N TYR A 124 -0.65 -7.18 -6.84
CA TYR A 124 -2.06 -7.05 -7.28
C TYR A 124 -2.79 -5.88 -6.61
N ALA A 125 -2.12 -4.73 -6.59
CA ALA A 125 -2.62 -3.53 -5.92
C ALA A 125 -3.84 -2.94 -6.64
N CYS A 126 -4.88 -2.57 -5.88
CA CYS A 126 -6.06 -1.93 -6.39
C CYS A 126 -5.82 -0.41 -6.51
N VAL A 127 -5.11 0.03 -7.55
CA VAL A 127 -4.69 1.44 -7.71
C VAL A 127 -5.69 2.30 -8.47
N ASN A 128 -6.64 1.65 -9.17
CA ASN A 128 -7.76 2.28 -9.86
C ASN A 128 -9.06 1.94 -9.12
N LEU A 129 -9.76 2.93 -8.60
CA LEU A 129 -11.02 2.73 -7.87
C LEU A 129 -12.27 2.86 -8.78
N GLU A 130 -12.08 3.15 -10.06
CA GLU A 130 -13.15 3.26 -11.05
C GLU A 130 -13.41 1.91 -11.75
N PHE A 131 -13.99 0.97 -11.03
CA PHE A 131 -14.41 -0.31 -11.60
C PHE A 131 -15.55 -0.12 -12.62
N THR A 132 -15.53 -0.92 -13.68
CA THR A 132 -16.63 -0.97 -14.66
C THR A 132 -17.91 -1.55 -14.10
N GLU A 133 -17.80 -2.47 -13.12
CA GLU A 133 -18.93 -3.09 -12.44
C GLU A 133 -19.39 -2.21 -11.28
N GLU A 134 -20.56 -1.61 -11.41
CA GLU A 134 -21.11 -0.66 -10.42
C GLU A 134 -21.27 -1.29 -9.02
N GLU A 135 -21.63 -2.58 -8.94
CA GLU A 135 -21.76 -3.27 -7.65
C GLU A 135 -20.41 -3.38 -6.92
N LYS A 136 -19.35 -3.76 -7.63
CA LYS A 136 -17.99 -3.82 -7.06
C LYS A 136 -17.52 -2.43 -6.63
N LYS A 137 -17.75 -1.43 -7.47
CA LYS A 137 -17.39 -0.03 -7.19
C LYS A 137 -18.09 0.48 -5.94
N GLN A 138 -19.40 0.22 -5.81
CA GLN A 138 -20.17 0.61 -4.64
C GLN A 138 -19.68 -0.10 -3.38
N GLN A 139 -19.51 -1.44 -3.44
CA GLN A 139 -19.06 -2.23 -2.30
C GLN A 139 -17.68 -1.74 -1.80
N LEU A 140 -16.71 -1.55 -2.70
CA LEU A 140 -15.39 -1.05 -2.33
C LEU A 140 -15.47 0.35 -1.71
N SER A 141 -16.31 1.23 -2.28
CA SER A 141 -16.50 2.57 -1.74
C SER A 141 -17.09 2.54 -0.32
N GLU A 142 -18.03 1.63 -0.05
CA GLU A 142 -18.59 1.44 1.28
C GLU A 142 -17.57 0.88 2.28
N ASP A 143 -16.74 -0.07 1.85
CA ASP A 143 -15.70 -0.67 2.71
C ASP A 143 -14.57 0.32 3.02
N MET A 144 -14.25 1.22 2.08
CA MET A 144 -13.21 2.25 2.25
C MET A 144 -13.70 3.45 3.06
N PHE A 145 -14.90 3.96 2.77
CA PHE A 145 -15.35 5.28 3.18
C PHE A 145 -16.59 5.27 4.10
N GLY A 146 -17.11 4.09 4.41
CA GLY A 146 -18.30 3.91 5.23
C GLY A 146 -19.59 3.84 4.42
N LYS A 147 -20.63 3.23 5.03
CA LYS A 147 -21.93 2.97 4.41
C LYS A 147 -22.86 4.18 4.47
N ASN A 148 -23.89 4.15 3.63
CA ASN A 148 -24.99 5.13 3.63
C ASN A 148 -24.52 6.59 3.43
N ARG A 149 -23.51 6.79 2.60
CA ARG A 149 -23.08 8.14 2.15
C ARG A 149 -23.76 8.51 0.83
N GLU A 150 -23.88 9.80 0.57
CA GLU A 150 -24.40 10.32 -0.71
C GLU A 150 -23.46 9.94 -1.88
N LYS A 151 -24.03 9.80 -3.07
CA LYS A 151 -23.28 9.42 -4.29
C LYS A 151 -22.12 10.37 -4.56
N GLU A 152 -22.35 11.66 -4.41
CA GLU A 152 -21.36 12.71 -4.63
C GLU A 152 -20.17 12.59 -3.66
N TYR A 153 -20.41 12.15 -2.43
CA TYR A 153 -19.35 11.85 -1.46
C TYR A 153 -18.46 10.72 -1.96
N TYR A 154 -19.04 9.61 -2.41
CA TYR A 154 -18.24 8.48 -2.93
C TYR A 154 -17.45 8.86 -4.18
N ILE A 155 -18.02 9.65 -5.08
CA ILE A 155 -17.30 10.14 -6.26
C ILE A 155 -16.10 11.00 -5.85
N ALA A 156 -16.30 11.95 -4.93
CA ALA A 156 -15.22 12.81 -4.44
C ALA A 156 -14.11 11.99 -3.77
N LYS A 157 -14.49 11.02 -2.93
CA LYS A 157 -13.52 10.16 -2.25
C LYS A 157 -12.77 9.24 -3.22
N ARG A 158 -13.42 8.63 -4.20
CA ARG A 158 -12.70 7.83 -5.21
C ARG A 158 -11.70 8.69 -5.99
N ASN A 159 -12.06 9.89 -6.41
CA ASN A 159 -11.13 10.80 -7.09
C ASN A 159 -9.94 11.18 -6.20
N GLU A 160 -10.15 11.34 -4.90
CA GLU A 160 -9.09 11.63 -3.93
C GLU A 160 -8.13 10.45 -3.75
N PHE A 161 -8.67 9.21 -3.75
CA PHE A 161 -7.95 7.97 -3.41
C PHE A 161 -7.52 7.14 -4.63
N THR A 162 -7.95 7.46 -5.85
CA THR A 162 -7.45 6.79 -7.06
C THR A 162 -5.99 7.14 -7.27
N VAL A 163 -5.09 6.21 -6.96
CA VAL A 163 -3.64 6.42 -6.98
C VAL A 163 -3.14 6.91 -8.33
N LEU A 164 -3.70 6.40 -9.42
CA LEU A 164 -3.29 6.72 -10.80
C LEU A 164 -3.34 8.21 -11.11
N ASP A 165 -4.28 8.94 -10.51
CA ASP A 165 -4.49 10.37 -10.73
C ASP A 165 -3.48 11.27 -10.00
N HIS A 166 -2.72 10.69 -9.05
CA HIS A 166 -1.84 11.43 -8.13
C HIS A 166 -0.37 11.01 -8.22
N ILE A 167 0.01 10.25 -9.25
CA ILE A 167 1.40 9.87 -9.51
C ILE A 167 2.14 11.03 -10.18
N SER A 168 3.29 11.41 -9.61
CA SER A 168 4.17 12.43 -10.18
C SER A 168 5.59 11.90 -10.38
N SER A 169 6.49 12.71 -10.94
CA SER A 169 7.92 12.39 -11.05
C SER A 169 8.63 12.21 -9.70
N ASN A 170 7.97 12.60 -8.60
CA ASN A 170 8.49 12.39 -7.23
C ASN A 170 8.13 11.01 -6.66
N TYR A 171 7.28 10.24 -7.34
CA TYR A 171 6.87 8.93 -6.87
C TYR A 171 8.09 8.03 -6.60
N PRO A 172 8.07 7.17 -5.58
CA PRO A 172 9.16 6.23 -5.32
C PRO A 172 9.30 5.20 -6.45
N PRO A 173 10.49 4.63 -6.67
CA PRO A 173 10.62 3.46 -7.54
C PRO A 173 9.63 2.37 -7.16
N ALA A 174 9.07 1.66 -8.14
CA ALA A 174 8.03 0.67 -7.90
C ALA A 174 8.35 -0.69 -8.54
N PHE A 175 8.13 -1.76 -7.78
CA PHE A 175 8.06 -3.12 -8.29
C PHE A 175 6.61 -3.57 -8.22
N ILE A 176 6.03 -3.85 -9.39
CA ILE A 176 4.62 -4.23 -9.53
C ILE A 176 4.58 -5.72 -9.90
N TRP A 177 3.78 -6.48 -9.16
CA TRP A 177 3.53 -7.89 -9.43
C TRP A 177 2.03 -8.14 -9.53
N HIS A 178 1.58 -8.77 -10.61
CA HIS A 178 0.16 -9.02 -10.84
C HIS A 178 -0.03 -10.30 -11.68
N THR A 179 -1.19 -10.94 -11.57
CA THR A 179 -1.60 -12.01 -12.49
C THR A 179 -2.54 -11.48 -13.58
N MET A 180 -2.38 -11.98 -14.80
CA MET A 180 -3.22 -11.53 -15.94
C MET A 180 -4.68 -11.99 -15.84
N GLU A 181 -4.93 -13.03 -15.06
CA GLU A 181 -6.26 -13.65 -14.90
C GLU A 181 -6.96 -13.19 -13.61
N ASP A 182 -6.56 -12.05 -13.05
CA ASP A 182 -7.17 -11.50 -11.86
C ASP A 182 -8.56 -10.90 -12.20
N GLU A 183 -9.62 -11.63 -11.82
CA GLU A 183 -11.01 -11.21 -12.03
C GLU A 183 -11.49 -10.20 -10.98
N LEU A 184 -10.76 -10.09 -9.85
CA LEU A 184 -11.13 -9.18 -8.77
C LEU A 184 -10.54 -7.79 -8.98
N ILE A 185 -9.25 -7.74 -9.33
CA ILE A 185 -8.52 -6.50 -9.60
C ILE A 185 -7.97 -6.60 -11.03
N PRO A 186 -8.67 -6.03 -12.03
CA PRO A 186 -8.28 -6.19 -13.44
C PRO A 186 -6.86 -5.72 -13.71
N TYR A 187 -6.05 -6.59 -14.31
CA TYR A 187 -4.64 -6.37 -14.58
C TYR A 187 -4.36 -5.13 -15.41
N GLU A 188 -5.13 -4.95 -16.52
CA GLU A 188 -4.92 -3.83 -17.44
C GLU A 188 -5.22 -2.49 -16.79
N ASP A 189 -6.32 -2.41 -16.03
CA ASP A 189 -6.80 -1.17 -15.41
C ASP A 189 -5.98 -0.76 -14.17
N ASN A 190 -5.18 -1.65 -13.63
CA ASN A 190 -4.37 -1.41 -12.43
C ASN A 190 -2.87 -1.48 -12.72
N ALA A 191 -2.32 -2.67 -12.93
CA ALA A 191 -0.86 -2.86 -13.03
C ALA A 191 -0.28 -2.26 -14.32
N VAL A 192 -0.96 -2.45 -15.47
CA VAL A 192 -0.51 -1.88 -16.75
C VAL A 192 -0.67 -0.38 -16.75
N ALA A 193 -1.85 0.14 -16.37
CA ALA A 193 -2.11 1.56 -16.31
C ALA A 193 -1.11 2.29 -15.38
N MET A 194 -0.83 1.72 -14.22
CA MET A 194 0.17 2.27 -13.31
C MET A 194 1.56 2.30 -13.92
N LYS A 195 1.99 1.21 -14.56
CA LYS A 195 3.29 1.16 -15.24
C LYS A 195 3.42 2.24 -16.30
N GLU A 196 2.39 2.42 -17.14
CA GLU A 196 2.40 3.42 -18.22
C GLU A 196 2.53 4.84 -17.66
N ILE A 197 1.83 5.17 -16.58
CA ILE A 197 1.94 6.46 -15.90
C ILE A 197 3.35 6.66 -15.34
N LEU A 198 3.90 5.65 -14.63
CA LEU A 198 5.25 5.72 -14.07
C LEU A 198 6.31 5.92 -15.16
N ASP A 199 6.16 5.26 -16.32
CA ASP A 199 7.04 5.45 -17.48
C ASP A 199 6.92 6.88 -18.04
N CYS A 200 5.69 7.40 -18.16
CA CYS A 200 5.45 8.76 -18.64
C CYS A 200 6.06 9.84 -17.76
N VAL A 201 6.04 9.65 -16.43
CA VAL A 201 6.63 10.61 -15.49
C VAL A 201 8.11 10.33 -15.18
N GLY A 202 8.72 9.32 -15.81
CA GLY A 202 10.14 8.99 -15.69
C GLY A 202 10.54 8.33 -14.37
N VAL A 203 9.62 7.68 -13.69
CA VAL A 203 9.88 6.94 -12.45
C VAL A 203 10.34 5.51 -12.76
N ARG A 204 11.45 5.09 -12.14
CA ARG A 204 11.95 3.71 -12.31
C ARG A 204 10.93 2.71 -11.79
N ASN A 205 10.53 1.80 -12.67
CA ASN A 205 9.58 0.76 -12.31
C ASN A 205 9.86 -0.56 -13.03
N GLN A 206 9.29 -1.64 -12.51
CA GLN A 206 9.29 -2.94 -13.14
C GLN A 206 7.94 -3.62 -12.90
N LEU A 207 7.29 -4.06 -13.96
CA LEU A 207 6.10 -4.90 -13.90
C LEU A 207 6.49 -6.36 -14.17
N LYS A 208 6.14 -7.24 -13.25
CA LYS A 208 6.22 -8.69 -13.40
C LYS A 208 4.82 -9.28 -13.45
N CYS A 209 4.46 -9.78 -14.60
CA CYS A 209 3.21 -10.49 -14.80
C CYS A 209 3.41 -12.01 -14.62
N VAL A 210 2.40 -12.64 -14.01
CA VAL A 210 2.31 -14.11 -13.88
C VAL A 210 1.02 -14.56 -14.58
N LYS A 211 1.09 -15.70 -15.27
CA LYS A 211 -0.08 -16.36 -15.89
C LYS A 211 -0.75 -17.25 -14.87
#